data_d557305b10dc00cd9efbb58e3d79d87b
#
_entry.id   d557305b10dc00cd9efbb58e3d79d87b
#
_cell.length_a   1.000
_cell.length_b   1.000
_cell.length_c   1.000
_cell.angle_alpha   90.00
_cell.angle_beta   90.00
_cell.angle_gamma   90.00
#
_symmetry.space_group_name_H-M   'P 1'
#
loop_
_entity.id
_entity.type
_entity.pdbx_description
1 polymer ?
#
loop_
_entity_poly.entity_id
_entity_poly.type
_entity_poly.pdbx_seq_one_letter_code
_entity_poly.pdbx_strand_id
1 'polypeptide(L)'
;GVPYFYRDNMLGTFMPDENICKMEYELNRMDGLIDLNKTELPLDYPIDKTLVAALPKNSIWLEKHIDEEDKLKYHVVRSSPVFLEFINNDVDKSTGIEHLIEKIGISKEHVHTFGDSMNDEGMIKEFDGTAMGNALDDIKKVAKRVTKSVDEDGVAYALKTWFGVK
;
A
#
# COMPACT_ATOMS: atom_id res chain seq x y z
N GLY A 1 18.60 -0.02 -6.72
CA GLY A 1 17.20 -0.45 -6.67
C GLY A 1 16.63 -0.64 -8.07
N VAL A 2 15.54 -1.35 -8.16
CA VAL A 2 14.84 -1.61 -9.41
C VAL A 2 13.56 -0.77 -9.39
N PRO A 3 13.46 0.29 -10.20
CA PRO A 3 12.26 1.12 -10.30
C PRO A 3 11.24 0.46 -11.22
N TYR A 4 9.96 0.52 -10.83
CA TYR A 4 8.84 0.13 -11.68
C TYR A 4 7.58 0.91 -11.30
N PHE A 5 6.60 0.92 -12.19
CA PHE A 5 5.32 1.56 -11.97
C PHE A 5 4.15 0.59 -12.23
N TYR A 6 2.99 0.95 -11.71
CA TYR A 6 1.74 0.24 -11.93
C TYR A 6 0.77 1.10 -12.74
N ARG A 7 0.10 0.46 -13.69
CA ARG A 7 -1.01 1.05 -14.42
C ARG A 7 -1.89 -0.03 -15.04
N ASP A 8 -3.19 0.08 -14.86
CA ASP A 8 -4.20 -0.81 -15.48
C ASP A 8 -3.85 -2.31 -15.33
N ASN A 9 -3.44 -2.72 -14.13
CA ASN A 9 -2.95 -4.05 -13.82
C ASN A 9 -1.72 -4.49 -14.64
N MET A 10 -0.94 -3.53 -15.14
CA MET A 10 0.34 -3.75 -15.82
C MET A 10 1.50 -3.24 -14.97
N LEU A 11 2.65 -3.88 -15.07
CA LEU A 11 3.89 -3.44 -14.45
C LEU A 11 4.85 -2.93 -15.52
N GLY A 12 5.32 -1.69 -15.40
CA GLY A 12 6.29 -1.09 -16.32
C GLY A 12 7.65 -0.89 -15.66
N THR A 13 8.72 -1.28 -16.35
CA THR A 13 10.09 -1.15 -15.84
C THR A 13 11.14 -1.09 -16.96
N PHE A 14 12.30 -0.48 -16.69
CA PHE A 14 13.51 -0.57 -17.52
C PHE A 14 14.34 -1.81 -17.25
N MET A 15 13.99 -2.61 -16.25
CA MET A 15 14.74 -3.79 -15.79
C MET A 15 13.83 -5.05 -15.74
N PRO A 16 13.21 -5.44 -16.88
CA PRO A 16 12.19 -6.49 -16.91
C PRO A 16 12.73 -7.89 -16.57
N ASP A 17 14.03 -8.09 -16.72
CA ASP A 17 14.67 -9.39 -16.44
C ASP A 17 15.03 -9.61 -14.97
N GLU A 18 14.97 -8.57 -14.15
CA GLU A 18 15.21 -8.68 -12.71
C GLU A 18 14.18 -9.57 -12.02
N ASN A 19 14.65 -10.48 -11.19
CA ASN A 19 13.80 -11.45 -10.51
C ASN A 19 12.71 -10.79 -9.67
N ILE A 20 12.99 -9.64 -9.07
CA ILE A 20 12.00 -8.92 -8.26
C ILE A 20 10.81 -8.45 -9.10
N CYS A 21 11.02 -8.03 -10.35
CA CYS A 21 9.94 -7.64 -11.25
C CYS A 21 9.07 -8.85 -11.63
N LYS A 22 9.70 -9.99 -11.87
CA LYS A 22 8.98 -11.25 -12.17
C LYS A 22 8.15 -11.71 -10.98
N MET A 23 8.74 -11.68 -9.77
CA MET A 23 8.03 -12.03 -8.54
C MET A 23 6.84 -11.12 -8.31
N GLU A 24 7.01 -9.79 -8.46
CA GLU A 24 5.95 -8.82 -8.25
C GLU A 24 4.80 -9.01 -9.26
N TYR A 25 5.14 -9.22 -10.52
CA TYR A 25 4.20 -9.54 -11.58
C TYR A 25 3.38 -10.81 -11.29
N GLU A 26 4.04 -11.89 -10.81
CA GLU A 26 3.39 -13.16 -10.50
C GLU A 26 2.55 -13.09 -9.23
N LEU A 27 3.08 -12.50 -8.15
CA LEU A 27 2.40 -12.37 -6.85
C LEU A 27 1.13 -11.55 -6.93
N ASN A 28 1.17 -10.46 -7.68
CA ASN A 28 0.00 -9.58 -7.85
C ASN A 28 -0.91 -10.00 -9.00
N ARG A 29 -0.60 -11.12 -9.69
CA ARG A 29 -1.39 -11.63 -10.84
C ARG A 29 -1.66 -10.54 -11.87
N MET A 30 -0.61 -9.81 -12.23
CA MET A 30 -0.71 -8.71 -13.18
C MET A 30 -0.92 -9.22 -14.61
N ASP A 31 -1.60 -8.41 -15.44
CA ASP A 31 -1.96 -8.80 -16.82
C ASP A 31 -0.76 -8.78 -17.77
N GLY A 32 0.25 -7.97 -17.47
CA GLY A 32 1.44 -7.90 -18.31
C GLY A 32 2.60 -7.10 -17.72
N LEU A 33 3.75 -7.25 -18.37
CA LEU A 33 4.99 -6.53 -18.09
C LEU A 33 5.34 -5.66 -19.28
N ILE A 34 5.50 -4.36 -19.06
CA ILE A 34 5.90 -3.37 -20.05
C ILE A 34 7.42 -3.16 -19.95
N ASP A 35 8.14 -3.57 -20.97
CA ASP A 35 9.57 -3.28 -21.11
C ASP A 35 9.76 -1.87 -21.68
N LEU A 36 10.13 -0.92 -20.82
CA LEU A 36 10.31 0.50 -21.18
C LEU A 36 11.55 0.74 -22.06
N ASN A 37 12.41 -0.25 -22.26
CA ASN A 37 13.48 -0.16 -23.24
C ASN A 37 12.96 -0.37 -24.67
N LYS A 38 11.78 -0.94 -24.83
CA LYS A 38 11.16 -1.28 -26.12
C LYS A 38 9.84 -0.58 -26.37
N THR A 39 9.24 -0.02 -25.32
CA THR A 39 7.92 0.60 -25.39
C THR A 39 8.05 2.08 -25.04
N GLU A 40 7.74 2.95 -25.97
CA GLU A 40 7.63 4.39 -25.75
C GLU A 40 6.24 4.70 -25.18
N LEU A 41 6.19 5.33 -24.01
CA LEU A 41 4.94 5.78 -23.40
C LEU A 41 4.71 7.27 -23.71
N PRO A 42 3.45 7.69 -23.89
CA PRO A 42 3.11 9.11 -23.94
C PRO A 42 3.59 9.85 -22.68
N LEU A 43 3.96 11.13 -22.81
CA LEU A 43 4.42 11.95 -21.66
C LEU A 43 3.33 12.10 -20.58
N ASP A 44 2.08 12.03 -20.98
CA ASP A 44 0.89 12.11 -20.12
C ASP A 44 0.33 10.73 -19.75
N TYR A 45 1.12 9.66 -19.96
CA TYR A 45 0.70 8.31 -19.58
C TYR A 45 0.44 8.27 -18.08
N PRO A 46 -0.80 7.98 -17.65
CA PRO A 46 -1.12 8.00 -16.24
C PRO A 46 -0.46 6.84 -15.52
N ILE A 47 0.15 7.14 -14.37
CA ILE A 47 0.79 6.15 -13.48
C ILE A 47 0.05 6.15 -12.15
N ASP A 48 -0.41 4.98 -11.71
CA ASP A 48 -1.15 4.85 -10.45
C ASP A 48 -0.21 4.94 -9.25
N LYS A 49 0.95 4.26 -9.32
CA LYS A 49 2.03 4.39 -8.34
C LYS A 49 3.37 3.98 -8.94
N THR A 50 4.44 4.55 -8.40
CA THR A 50 5.82 4.11 -8.66
C THR A 50 6.39 3.46 -7.42
N LEU A 51 7.22 2.44 -7.62
CA LEU A 51 7.85 1.70 -6.54
C LEU A 51 9.33 1.43 -6.89
N VAL A 52 10.18 1.47 -5.86
CA VAL A 52 11.57 1.05 -5.98
C VAL A 52 11.80 -0.15 -5.08
N ALA A 53 12.11 -1.30 -5.71
CA ALA A 53 12.55 -2.48 -4.98
C ALA A 53 14.06 -2.42 -4.73
N ALA A 54 14.49 -2.60 -3.50
CA ALA A 54 15.90 -2.56 -3.11
C ALA A 54 16.16 -3.46 -1.90
N LEU A 55 17.43 -3.82 -1.68
CA LEU A 55 17.82 -4.47 -0.43
C LEU A 55 17.48 -3.56 0.76
N PRO A 56 17.13 -4.09 1.96
CA PRO A 56 16.66 -3.30 3.09
C PRO A 56 17.55 -2.10 3.44
N LYS A 57 18.88 -2.29 3.46
CA LYS A 57 19.84 -1.21 3.72
C LYS A 57 19.78 -0.08 2.67
N ASN A 58 19.51 -0.43 1.42
CA ASN A 58 19.43 0.52 0.31
C ASN A 58 18.08 1.23 0.30
N SER A 59 16.99 0.53 0.66
CA SER A 59 15.66 1.12 0.81
C SER A 59 15.66 2.18 1.92
N ILE A 60 16.26 1.88 3.09
CA ILE A 60 16.44 2.85 4.19
C ILE A 60 17.30 4.04 3.76
N TRP A 61 18.36 3.78 2.99
CA TRP A 61 19.22 4.86 2.50
C TRP A 61 18.47 5.76 1.52
N LEU A 62 17.76 5.18 0.55
CA LEU A 62 16.93 5.90 -0.42
C LEU A 62 15.90 6.80 0.29
N GLU A 63 15.13 6.26 1.22
CA GLU A 63 14.12 6.99 2.00
C GLU A 63 14.70 8.25 2.66
N LYS A 64 15.93 8.16 3.19
CA LYS A 64 16.61 9.29 3.84
C LYS A 64 17.20 10.31 2.87
N HIS A 65 17.37 9.95 1.60
CA HIS A 65 18.02 10.79 0.59
C HIS A 65 17.06 11.23 -0.53
N ILE A 66 15.75 11.09 -0.30
CA ILE A 66 14.73 11.67 -1.18
C ILE A 66 14.79 13.19 -1.02
N ASP A 67 14.81 13.90 -2.12
CA ASP A 67 14.81 15.35 -2.14
C ASP A 67 13.54 15.91 -1.49
N GLU A 68 13.66 17.02 -0.79
CA GLU A 68 12.51 17.66 -0.11
C GLU A 68 11.42 18.08 -1.11
N GLU A 69 11.79 18.43 -2.33
CA GLU A 69 10.83 18.73 -3.40
C GLU A 69 9.98 17.52 -3.76
N ASP A 70 10.57 16.33 -3.81
CA ASP A 70 9.84 15.08 -4.08
C ASP A 70 8.94 14.68 -2.91
N LYS A 71 9.40 14.87 -1.68
CA LYS A 71 8.57 14.65 -0.48
C LYS A 71 7.35 15.58 -0.40
N LEU A 72 7.45 16.77 -1.00
CA LEU A 72 6.31 17.69 -1.08
C LEU A 72 5.31 17.28 -2.17
N LYS A 73 5.76 16.59 -3.21
CA LYS A 73 4.93 16.16 -4.34
C LYS A 73 4.29 14.79 -4.14
N TYR A 74 4.98 13.89 -3.44
CA TYR A 74 4.60 12.50 -3.32
C TYR A 74 4.52 12.06 -1.86
N HIS A 75 3.51 11.29 -1.56
CA HIS A 75 3.49 10.49 -0.34
C HIS A 75 4.47 9.32 -0.53
N VAL A 76 5.58 9.36 0.22
CA VAL A 76 6.61 8.33 0.14
C VAL A 76 6.49 7.43 1.36
N VAL A 77 6.24 6.16 1.12
CA VAL A 77 6.05 5.18 2.18
C VAL A 77 6.86 3.91 1.93
N ARG A 78 7.48 3.39 2.98
CA ARG A 78 8.12 2.09 2.94
C ARG A 78 7.12 1.03 3.37
N SER A 79 6.48 0.39 2.38
CA SER A 79 5.43 -0.63 2.59
C SER A 79 6.00 -1.97 3.06
N SER A 80 7.29 -2.21 2.83
CA SER A 80 8.02 -3.37 3.34
C SER A 80 9.50 -3.04 3.48
N PRO A 81 10.32 -3.89 4.12
CA PRO A 81 11.77 -3.67 4.22
C PRO A 81 12.47 -3.46 2.87
N VAL A 82 11.91 -3.99 1.79
CA VAL A 82 12.50 -3.98 0.44
C VAL A 82 11.82 -3.02 -0.53
N PHE A 83 10.67 -2.44 -0.18
CA PHE A 83 9.85 -1.62 -1.07
C PHE A 83 9.72 -0.19 -0.59
N LEU A 84 10.03 0.76 -1.46
CA LEU A 84 9.78 2.19 -1.28
C LEU A 84 8.80 2.65 -2.36
N GLU A 85 7.63 3.11 -1.94
CA GLU A 85 6.52 3.51 -2.81
C GLU A 85 6.41 5.03 -2.88
N PHE A 86 6.08 5.51 -4.08
CA PHE A 86 5.78 6.91 -4.37
C PHE A 86 4.37 6.97 -4.94
N ILE A 87 3.48 7.61 -4.21
CA ILE A 87 2.08 7.80 -4.61
C ILE A 87 1.71 9.28 -4.53
N ASN A 88 0.60 9.66 -5.14
CA ASN A 88 0.11 11.03 -5.02
C ASN A 88 -0.12 11.39 -3.54
N ASN A 89 0.28 12.59 -3.12
CA ASN A 89 0.11 13.08 -1.75
C ASN A 89 -1.35 13.06 -1.27
N ASP A 90 -2.28 13.23 -2.19
CA ASP A 90 -3.72 13.23 -1.88
C ASP A 90 -4.32 11.83 -1.80
N VAL A 91 -3.49 10.79 -1.96
CA VAL A 91 -3.94 9.39 -2.01
C VAL A 91 -3.27 8.58 -0.90
N ASP A 92 -4.08 8.12 0.02
CA ASP A 92 -3.74 7.07 0.98
C ASP A 92 -4.91 6.07 1.11
N LYS A 93 -4.78 5.07 1.98
CA LYS A 93 -5.85 4.10 2.20
C LYS A 93 -7.12 4.73 2.76
N SER A 94 -6.99 5.80 3.55
CA SER A 94 -8.11 6.52 4.14
C SER A 94 -8.91 7.27 3.07
N THR A 95 -8.24 8.10 2.27
CA THR A 95 -8.88 8.85 1.19
C THR A 95 -9.49 7.93 0.12
N GLY A 96 -8.84 6.80 -0.16
CA GLY A 96 -9.38 5.78 -1.06
C GLY A 96 -10.69 5.18 -0.54
N ILE A 97 -10.77 4.89 0.77
CA ILE A 97 -12.01 4.42 1.40
C ILE A 97 -13.09 5.53 1.38
N GLU A 98 -12.73 6.79 1.67
CA GLU A 98 -13.68 7.91 1.62
C GLU A 98 -14.33 8.06 0.25
N HIS A 99 -13.54 8.06 -0.82
CA HIS A 99 -14.07 8.10 -2.18
C HIS A 99 -14.95 6.89 -2.51
N LEU A 100 -14.57 5.70 -2.02
CA LEU A 100 -15.37 4.50 -2.25
C LEU A 100 -16.74 4.59 -1.57
N ILE A 101 -16.77 4.91 -0.26
CA ILE A 101 -18.03 4.96 0.50
C ILE A 101 -18.95 6.08 0.00
N GLU A 102 -18.41 7.22 -0.43
CA GLU A 102 -19.17 8.27 -1.09
C GLU A 102 -19.84 7.75 -2.37
N LYS A 103 -19.07 7.05 -3.21
CA LYS A 103 -19.56 6.51 -4.48
C LYS A 103 -20.65 5.45 -4.31
N ILE A 104 -20.54 4.61 -3.29
CA ILE A 104 -21.52 3.51 -3.03
C ILE A 104 -22.61 3.90 -2.02
N GLY A 105 -22.56 5.10 -1.45
CA GLY A 105 -23.59 5.63 -0.55
C GLY A 105 -23.59 4.97 0.84
N ILE A 106 -22.42 4.58 1.36
CA ILE A 106 -22.28 4.01 2.71
C ILE A 106 -21.83 5.10 3.68
N SER A 107 -22.44 5.18 4.85
CA SER A 107 -22.02 6.09 5.92
C SER A 107 -20.73 5.62 6.58
N LYS A 108 -19.84 6.56 6.91
CA LYS A 108 -18.54 6.33 7.55
C LYS A 108 -18.60 5.48 8.83
N GLU A 109 -19.68 5.62 9.60
CA GLU A 109 -19.91 4.84 10.82
C GLU A 109 -20.10 3.33 10.59
N HIS A 110 -20.36 2.92 9.36
CA HIS A 110 -20.49 1.51 8.94
C HIS A 110 -19.21 0.94 8.36
N VAL A 111 -18.10 1.69 8.40
CA VAL A 111 -16.80 1.25 7.87
C VAL A 111 -15.92 0.75 8.99
N HIS A 112 -15.53 -0.51 8.90
CA HIS A 112 -14.55 -1.14 9.79
C HIS A 112 -13.26 -1.41 9.03
N THR A 113 -12.14 -1.05 9.62
CA THR A 113 -10.82 -1.21 9.00
C THR A 113 -9.91 -2.09 9.86
N PHE A 114 -9.04 -2.84 9.20
CA PHE A 114 -8.03 -3.69 9.82
C PHE A 114 -6.67 -3.37 9.23
N GLY A 115 -5.64 -3.28 10.05
CA GLY A 115 -4.30 -2.98 9.60
C GLY A 115 -3.22 -3.38 10.59
N ASP A 116 -1.97 -3.43 10.12
CA ASP A 116 -0.83 -3.84 10.92
C ASP A 116 0.43 -2.97 10.74
N SER A 117 0.48 -2.14 9.71
CA SER A 117 1.67 -1.37 9.31
C SER A 117 1.39 0.12 9.19
N MET A 118 2.45 0.94 9.09
CA MET A 118 2.33 2.41 9.07
C MET A 118 1.48 2.95 7.91
N ASN A 119 1.44 2.27 6.79
CA ASN A 119 0.58 2.63 5.65
C ASN A 119 -0.93 2.43 5.94
N ASP A 120 -1.29 1.80 7.06
CA ASP A 120 -2.67 1.62 7.52
C ASP A 120 -3.10 2.67 8.54
N GLU A 121 -2.16 3.48 9.06
CA GLU A 121 -2.40 4.40 10.16
C GLU A 121 -3.57 5.34 9.89
N GLY A 122 -3.63 5.94 8.68
CA GLY A 122 -4.70 6.84 8.28
C GLY A 122 -6.07 6.19 8.40
N MET A 123 -6.29 5.04 7.78
CA MET A 123 -7.58 4.37 7.81
C MET A 123 -7.94 3.81 9.21
N ILE A 124 -6.95 3.44 10.02
CA ILE A 124 -7.18 3.00 11.40
C ILE A 124 -7.65 4.13 12.30
N LYS A 125 -7.11 5.33 12.12
CA LYS A 125 -7.52 6.54 12.87
C LYS A 125 -8.87 7.07 12.44
N GLU A 126 -9.11 7.10 11.14
CA GLU A 126 -10.24 7.80 10.52
C GLU A 126 -11.55 7.03 10.63
N PHE A 127 -11.51 5.70 10.63
CA PHE A 127 -12.67 4.83 10.67
C PHE A 127 -12.78 4.04 11.98
N ASP A 128 -13.62 3.01 12.01
CA ASP A 128 -13.68 2.08 13.13
C ASP A 128 -12.51 1.08 13.04
N GLY A 129 -11.31 1.56 13.37
CA GLY A 129 -10.05 0.89 13.15
C GLY A 129 -9.71 -0.18 14.18
N THR A 130 -9.27 -1.33 13.69
CA THR A 130 -8.79 -2.47 14.46
C THR A 130 -7.36 -2.81 14.05
N ALA A 131 -6.42 -2.79 14.99
CA ALA A 131 -5.07 -3.27 14.77
C ALA A 131 -5.02 -4.80 14.84
N MET A 132 -4.24 -5.42 13.95
CA MET A 132 -3.93 -6.84 14.03
C MET A 132 -3.05 -7.15 15.24
N GLY A 133 -3.11 -8.37 15.77
CA GLY A 133 -2.28 -8.78 16.90
C GLY A 133 -0.78 -8.70 16.64
N ASN A 134 -0.37 -8.92 15.38
CA ASN A 134 1.00 -8.74 14.89
C ASN A 134 1.34 -7.30 14.45
N ALA A 135 0.42 -6.35 14.60
CA ALA A 135 0.65 -4.96 14.19
C ALA A 135 1.79 -4.29 14.96
N LEU A 136 2.37 -3.26 14.34
CA LEU A 136 3.33 -2.36 14.99
C LEU A 136 2.69 -1.70 16.22
N ASP A 137 3.49 -1.44 17.25
CA ASP A 137 2.99 -0.85 18.50
C ASP A 137 2.34 0.52 18.27
N ASP A 138 2.84 1.31 17.31
CA ASP A 138 2.26 2.60 16.98
C ASP A 138 0.87 2.48 16.35
N ILE A 139 0.63 1.46 15.56
CA ILE A 139 -0.70 1.15 15.01
C ILE A 139 -1.66 0.68 16.12
N LYS A 140 -1.18 -0.17 17.04
CA LYS A 140 -1.98 -0.59 18.19
C LYS A 140 -2.41 0.56 19.09
N LYS A 141 -1.56 1.59 19.26
CA LYS A 141 -1.86 2.79 20.07
C LYS A 141 -2.98 3.65 19.50
N VAL A 142 -3.12 3.71 18.19
CA VAL A 142 -4.10 4.55 17.51
C VAL A 142 -5.39 3.83 17.16
N ALA A 143 -5.39 2.51 17.21
CA ALA A 143 -6.55 1.68 16.93
C ALA A 143 -7.57 1.71 18.10
N LYS A 144 -8.85 1.63 17.76
CA LYS A 144 -9.92 1.48 18.77
C LYS A 144 -9.89 0.11 19.45
N ARG A 145 -9.40 -0.92 18.77
CA ARG A 145 -9.34 -2.31 19.24
C ARG A 145 -8.11 -3.00 18.67
N VAL A 146 -7.70 -4.07 19.34
CA VAL A 146 -6.68 -4.99 18.85
C VAL A 146 -7.31 -6.38 18.76
N THR A 147 -7.20 -7.00 17.59
CA THR A 147 -7.64 -8.37 17.36
C THR A 147 -6.48 -9.36 17.50
N LYS A 148 -6.69 -10.60 17.10
CA LYS A 148 -5.66 -11.63 17.04
C LYS A 148 -4.69 -11.35 15.87
N SER A 149 -3.56 -12.09 15.84
CA SER A 149 -2.59 -12.00 14.76
C SER A 149 -3.12 -12.58 13.44
N VAL A 150 -2.39 -12.35 12.36
CA VAL A 150 -2.68 -12.97 11.06
C VAL A 150 -2.62 -14.50 11.13
N ASP A 151 -1.69 -15.06 11.92
CA ASP A 151 -1.54 -16.50 12.10
C ASP A 151 -2.67 -17.14 12.93
N GLU A 152 -3.48 -16.31 13.60
CA GLU A 152 -4.64 -16.72 14.41
C GLU A 152 -5.97 -16.31 13.76
N ASP A 153 -5.97 -16.03 12.45
CA ASP A 153 -7.17 -15.58 11.72
C ASP A 153 -7.83 -14.33 12.32
N GLY A 154 -7.04 -13.33 12.72
CA GLY A 154 -7.47 -12.17 13.49
C GLY A 154 -8.65 -11.39 12.90
N VAL A 155 -8.72 -11.23 11.56
CA VAL A 155 -9.87 -10.58 10.91
C VAL A 155 -11.13 -11.43 11.08
N ALA A 156 -11.05 -12.73 10.77
CA ALA A 156 -12.20 -13.64 10.91
C ALA A 156 -12.68 -13.72 12.37
N TYR A 157 -11.75 -13.74 13.32
CA TYR A 157 -12.08 -13.69 14.75
C TYR A 157 -12.88 -12.42 15.11
N ALA A 158 -12.41 -11.26 14.70
CA ALA A 158 -13.06 -9.99 14.97
C ALA A 158 -14.45 -9.91 14.33
N LEU A 159 -14.57 -10.29 13.05
CA LEU A 159 -15.84 -10.29 12.32
C LEU A 159 -16.90 -11.17 13.00
N LYS A 160 -16.52 -12.35 13.44
CA LYS A 160 -17.44 -13.27 14.15
C LYS A 160 -17.78 -12.76 15.55
N THR A 161 -16.78 -12.29 16.32
CA THR A 161 -16.95 -12.01 17.74
C THR A 161 -17.59 -10.64 18.00
N TRP A 162 -17.24 -9.63 17.18
CA TRP A 162 -17.65 -8.24 17.43
C TRP A 162 -18.70 -7.72 16.47
N PHE A 163 -18.75 -8.27 15.26
CA PHE A 163 -19.67 -7.79 14.21
C PHE A 163 -20.76 -8.81 13.85
N GLY A 164 -20.78 -9.99 14.48
CA GLY A 164 -21.83 -10.98 14.29
C GLY A 164 -21.87 -11.63 12.90
N VAL A 165 -20.80 -11.55 12.14
CA VAL A 165 -20.67 -12.21 10.82
C VAL A 165 -20.57 -13.72 11.05
N LYS A 166 -21.43 -14.47 10.36
CA LYS A 166 -21.51 -15.95 10.46
C LYS A 166 -20.53 -16.64 9.51
#